data_c4e0a22ecff46b474bab5cfc346aedac
#
_entry.id   c4e0a22ecff46b474bab5cfc346aedac
#
_cell.length_a   1.000
_cell.length_b   1.000
_cell.length_c   1.000
_cell.angle_alpha   90.00
_cell.angle_beta   90.00
_cell.angle_gamma   90.00
#
_symmetry.space_group_name_H-M   'P 1'
#
loop_
_entity.id
_entity.type
_entity.pdbx_description
1 polymer ?
#
loop_
_entity_poly.entity_id
_entity_poly.type
_entity_poly.pdbx_seq_one_letter_code
_entity_poly.pdbx_strand_id
1 'polypeptide(L)'
;MKRKLALLLACLLLAAPLCAAEEAPITGAWVLEGISLDGLLAFDITDGGGEVELTLEPDGSAHVSVTEGILDTASLSYFTGWEADAESWAMDAENVLVTAPSGAVLTLTPEEGALCARQQGATLRFVRPEEAAPAAIRADATLEDFAGSWTAVSADMGGVEMTTDMLGMYMSADIEGNAITLRIAAGDPANETPPSSVNEYTGALEGGALIVKTKLEATTYEMRGDELVESEDAGVTDQKTFRLREDGLMVMTWAVSSDLSMDVTFERAA
;
A
#
# COMPACT_ATOMS: atom_id res chain seq x y z
N MET A 1 -40.25 21.31 43.56
CA MET A 1 -40.08 20.47 42.36
C MET A 1 -38.80 20.75 41.57
N LYS A 2 -38.30 21.98 41.41
CA LYS A 2 -37.09 22.32 40.61
C LYS A 2 -35.78 21.70 41.13
N ARG A 3 -35.59 21.47 42.43
CA ARG A 3 -34.35 20.84 42.99
C ARG A 3 -34.27 19.33 42.76
N LYS A 4 -35.37 18.63 42.64
CA LYS A 4 -35.40 17.17 42.35
C LYS A 4 -35.11 16.85 40.90
N LEU A 5 -35.49 17.75 39.97
CA LEU A 5 -35.20 17.62 38.53
C LEU A 5 -33.69 17.82 38.22
N ALA A 6 -33.04 18.76 38.93
CA ALA A 6 -31.61 19.01 38.78
C ALA A 6 -30.74 17.83 39.23
N LEU A 7 -31.18 17.12 40.30
CA LEU A 7 -30.46 15.93 40.78
C LEU A 7 -30.61 14.75 39.85
N LEU A 8 -31.76 14.58 39.19
CA LEU A 8 -32.01 13.53 38.22
C LEU A 8 -31.20 13.75 36.94
N LEU A 9 -31.05 15.01 36.48
CA LEU A 9 -30.25 15.37 35.33
C LEU A 9 -28.74 15.17 35.59
N ALA A 10 -28.26 15.44 36.80
CA ALA A 10 -26.87 15.20 37.20
C ALA A 10 -26.54 13.71 37.26
N CYS A 11 -27.49 12.85 37.71
CA CYS A 11 -27.29 11.39 37.69
C CYS A 11 -27.32 10.80 36.28
N LEU A 12 -28.07 11.39 35.35
CA LEU A 12 -28.10 10.95 33.95
C LEU A 12 -26.81 11.32 33.20
N LEU A 13 -26.17 12.42 33.56
CA LEU A 13 -24.87 12.85 32.97
C LEU A 13 -23.67 12.03 33.50
N LEU A 14 -23.83 11.41 34.71
CA LEU A 14 -22.80 10.53 35.27
C LEU A 14 -22.92 9.07 34.78
N ALA A 15 -24.02 8.71 34.12
CA ALA A 15 -24.24 7.39 33.55
C ALA A 15 -24.00 7.33 32.04
N ALA A 16 -23.35 8.36 31.45
CA ALA A 16 -22.74 8.16 30.14
C ALA A 16 -21.66 7.07 30.31
N PRO A 17 -21.80 5.89 29.70
CA PRO A 17 -20.67 4.98 29.66
C PRO A 17 -19.53 5.78 29.02
N LEU A 18 -18.42 5.97 29.75
CA LEU A 18 -17.15 6.10 29.07
C LEU A 18 -17.07 4.82 28.22
N CYS A 19 -17.39 4.93 26.94
CA CYS A 19 -16.78 4.05 25.94
C CYS A 19 -15.29 4.42 25.99
N ALA A 20 -14.56 3.89 27.00
CA ALA A 20 -13.18 3.58 26.80
C ALA A 20 -13.20 2.72 25.55
N ALA A 21 -12.62 3.17 24.45
CA ALA A 21 -12.28 2.31 23.36
C ALA A 21 -11.53 1.16 24.04
N GLU A 22 -12.11 -0.04 24.03
CA GLU A 22 -11.50 -1.24 24.56
C GLU A 22 -10.27 -1.40 23.66
N GLU A 23 -9.09 -1.05 24.17
CA GLU A 23 -7.85 -1.23 23.45
C GLU A 23 -7.83 -2.69 23.05
N ALA A 24 -7.76 -2.95 21.74
CA ALA A 24 -7.76 -4.30 21.23
C ALA A 24 -6.64 -5.07 21.94
N PRO A 25 -6.92 -6.29 22.46
CA PRO A 25 -5.94 -7.01 23.25
C PRO A 25 -4.67 -7.21 22.40
N ILE A 26 -3.49 -6.99 22.99
CA ILE A 26 -2.19 -7.20 22.33
C ILE A 26 -2.03 -8.64 21.84
N THR A 27 -2.66 -9.60 22.54
CA THR A 27 -2.66 -11.02 22.17
C THR A 27 -3.39 -11.30 20.85
N GLY A 28 -2.96 -12.37 20.19
CA GLY A 28 -3.51 -12.83 18.90
C GLY A 28 -2.54 -12.63 17.74
N ALA A 29 -3.02 -12.81 16.54
CA ALA A 29 -2.25 -12.70 15.30
C ALA A 29 -2.01 -11.25 14.89
N TRP A 30 -0.81 -11.01 14.37
CA TRP A 30 -0.34 -9.76 13.79
C TRP A 30 0.40 -10.06 12.50
N VAL A 31 0.05 -9.44 11.41
CA VAL A 31 0.68 -9.63 10.09
C VAL A 31 1.63 -8.47 9.82
N LEU A 32 2.84 -8.77 9.37
CA LEU A 32 3.77 -7.75 8.89
C LEU A 32 3.22 -7.18 7.58
N GLU A 33 2.66 -5.99 7.65
CA GLU A 33 2.11 -5.28 6.50
C GLU A 33 3.24 -4.79 5.59
N GLY A 34 4.28 -4.21 6.19
CA GLY A 34 5.37 -3.68 5.40
C GLY A 34 6.61 -3.35 6.20
N ILE A 35 7.68 -3.08 5.46
CA ILE A 35 8.98 -2.63 5.96
C ILE A 35 9.32 -1.31 5.29
N SER A 36 9.51 -0.25 6.07
CA SER A 36 10.01 1.03 5.58
C SER A 36 11.47 1.22 5.95
N LEU A 37 12.30 1.60 4.98
CA LEU A 37 13.72 1.91 5.18
C LEU A 37 13.91 3.43 5.19
N ASP A 38 14.27 3.99 6.34
CA ASP A 38 14.51 5.44 6.56
C ASP A 38 13.35 6.35 6.06
N GLY A 39 12.13 5.79 5.94
CA GLY A 39 10.95 6.50 5.41
C GLY A 39 11.01 6.78 3.89
N LEU A 40 11.96 6.20 3.18
CA LEU A 40 12.16 6.41 1.75
C LEU A 40 11.66 5.25 0.90
N LEU A 41 11.96 4.02 1.32
CA LEU A 41 11.59 2.81 0.60
C LEU A 41 10.65 1.98 1.49
N ALA A 42 9.52 1.59 0.96
CA ALA A 42 8.61 0.67 1.62
C ALA A 42 8.50 -0.61 0.80
N PHE A 43 8.50 -1.74 1.49
CA PHE A 43 8.16 -3.04 0.92
C PHE A 43 6.80 -3.43 1.49
N ASP A 44 5.80 -3.55 0.64
CA ASP A 44 4.55 -4.20 1.00
C ASP A 44 4.75 -5.71 0.91
N ILE A 45 4.72 -6.36 2.06
CA ILE A 45 4.98 -7.80 2.14
C ILE A 45 3.80 -8.59 1.59
N THR A 46 2.58 -8.11 1.81
CA THR A 46 1.36 -8.79 1.40
C THR A 46 1.15 -8.72 -0.11
N ASP A 47 1.37 -7.57 -0.73
CA ASP A 47 1.30 -7.41 -2.18
C ASP A 47 2.42 -8.16 -2.90
N GLY A 48 3.57 -8.34 -2.25
CA GLY A 48 4.69 -9.17 -2.74
C GLY A 48 4.43 -10.68 -2.68
N GLY A 49 3.24 -11.13 -2.27
CA GLY A 49 2.84 -12.53 -2.16
C GLY A 49 3.47 -13.27 -0.99
N GLY A 50 4.15 -12.56 -0.10
CA GLY A 50 4.67 -13.09 1.16
C GLY A 50 3.70 -12.87 2.31
N GLU A 51 3.94 -13.57 3.41
CA GLU A 51 3.21 -13.35 4.65
C GLU A 51 4.15 -13.64 5.83
N VAL A 52 4.21 -12.72 6.76
CA VAL A 52 4.90 -12.90 8.04
C VAL A 52 3.90 -12.65 9.14
N GLU A 53 3.46 -13.72 9.80
CA GLU A 53 2.53 -13.64 10.92
C GLU A 53 3.25 -13.84 12.23
N LEU A 54 3.08 -12.90 13.17
CA LEU A 54 3.49 -12.97 14.55
C LEU A 54 2.27 -13.25 15.43
N THR A 55 2.22 -14.39 16.09
CA THR A 55 1.15 -14.72 17.05
C THR A 55 1.65 -14.54 18.48
N LEU A 56 0.95 -13.73 19.28
CA LEU A 56 1.20 -13.49 20.70
C LEU A 56 0.15 -14.20 21.54
N GLU A 57 0.52 -15.31 22.19
CA GLU A 57 -0.41 -16.12 22.97
C GLU A 57 -0.63 -15.57 24.39
N PRO A 58 -1.81 -15.80 25.00
CA PRO A 58 -2.11 -15.28 26.34
C PRO A 58 -1.21 -15.85 27.45
N ASP A 59 -0.54 -16.97 27.21
CA ASP A 59 0.37 -17.61 28.18
C ASP A 59 1.81 -17.05 28.13
N GLY A 60 2.06 -16.07 27.24
CA GLY A 60 3.36 -15.44 27.06
C GLY A 60 4.24 -16.15 26.01
N SER A 61 3.75 -17.20 25.36
CA SER A 61 4.44 -17.76 24.20
C SER A 61 4.23 -16.90 22.95
N ALA A 62 5.18 -16.94 22.02
CA ALA A 62 5.11 -16.25 20.75
C ALA A 62 5.58 -17.17 19.62
N HIS A 63 4.97 -17.02 18.45
CA HIS A 63 5.29 -17.80 17.27
C HIS A 63 5.35 -16.90 16.04
N VAL A 64 6.25 -17.23 15.11
CA VAL A 64 6.31 -16.58 13.79
C VAL A 64 6.08 -17.63 12.72
N SER A 65 5.22 -17.32 11.78
CA SER A 65 5.01 -18.07 10.55
C SER A 65 5.42 -17.21 9.36
N VAL A 66 6.22 -17.75 8.45
CA VAL A 66 6.70 -17.04 7.26
C VAL A 66 6.31 -17.82 6.02
N THR A 67 5.59 -17.16 5.12
CA THR A 67 5.41 -17.58 3.74
C THR A 67 6.28 -16.69 2.87
N GLU A 68 7.24 -17.29 2.15
CA GLU A 68 8.18 -16.53 1.33
C GLU A 68 7.46 -15.92 0.12
N GLY A 69 7.75 -14.64 -0.14
CA GLY A 69 7.26 -13.87 -1.27
C GLY A 69 8.41 -13.11 -1.90
N ILE A 70 8.22 -11.80 -2.11
CA ILE A 70 9.25 -10.91 -2.64
C ILE A 70 10.49 -10.82 -1.72
N LEU A 71 10.28 -10.89 -0.41
CA LEU A 71 11.34 -10.95 0.60
C LEU A 71 11.36 -12.36 1.21
N ASP A 72 12.52 -12.99 1.16
CA ASP A 72 12.81 -14.19 1.93
C ASP A 72 13.28 -13.83 3.36
N THR A 73 13.34 -14.83 4.25
CA THR A 73 13.79 -14.63 5.63
C THR A 73 15.21 -14.06 5.73
N ALA A 74 16.09 -14.36 4.77
CA ALA A 74 17.45 -13.85 4.75
C ALA A 74 17.49 -12.36 4.42
N SER A 75 16.69 -11.92 3.46
CA SER A 75 16.53 -10.51 3.09
C SER A 75 15.89 -9.72 4.24
N LEU A 76 14.84 -10.27 4.86
CA LEU A 76 14.20 -9.67 6.03
C LEU A 76 15.22 -9.44 7.16
N SER A 77 15.98 -10.47 7.50
CA SER A 77 17.04 -10.39 8.52
C SER A 77 18.14 -9.39 8.14
N TYR A 78 18.54 -9.35 6.87
CA TYR A 78 19.54 -8.41 6.38
C TYR A 78 19.11 -6.94 6.55
N PHE A 79 17.87 -6.61 6.16
CA PHE A 79 17.36 -5.23 6.24
C PHE A 79 16.99 -4.79 7.65
N THR A 80 16.48 -5.69 8.47
CA THR A 80 15.89 -5.34 9.76
C THR A 80 16.69 -5.82 10.96
N GLY A 81 17.61 -6.78 10.77
CA GLY A 81 18.28 -7.47 11.87
C GLY A 81 17.39 -8.42 12.67
N TRP A 82 16.15 -8.65 12.23
CA TRP A 82 15.22 -9.57 12.85
C TRP A 82 15.21 -10.91 12.10
N GLU A 83 15.43 -12.01 12.81
CA GLU A 83 15.50 -13.35 12.21
C GLU A 83 14.12 -13.96 11.88
N ALA A 84 13.04 -13.19 12.02
CA ALA A 84 11.67 -13.65 11.86
C ALA A 84 11.38 -14.92 12.69
N ASP A 85 11.80 -14.90 13.96
CA ASP A 85 11.61 -15.99 14.89
C ASP A 85 11.17 -15.45 16.26
N ALA A 86 10.37 -16.23 17.00
CA ALA A 86 9.86 -15.87 18.31
C ALA A 86 9.60 -17.12 19.15
N GLU A 87 9.90 -17.03 20.46
CA GLU A 87 9.62 -18.06 21.43
C GLU A 87 8.69 -17.57 22.54
N SER A 88 8.88 -16.33 22.98
CA SER A 88 8.10 -15.74 24.07
C SER A 88 7.92 -14.24 23.91
N TRP A 89 6.94 -13.71 24.60
CA TRP A 89 6.72 -12.26 24.66
C TRP A 89 6.34 -11.82 26.07
N ALA A 90 6.58 -10.54 26.35
CA ALA A 90 6.20 -9.89 27.60
C ALA A 90 5.96 -8.39 27.38
N MET A 91 5.19 -7.77 28.26
CA MET A 91 5.07 -6.31 28.31
C MET A 91 6.19 -5.72 29.14
N ASP A 92 6.83 -4.67 28.63
CA ASP A 92 7.73 -3.78 29.37
C ASP A 92 7.23 -2.34 29.22
N ALA A 93 6.59 -1.84 30.26
CA ALA A 93 5.85 -0.58 30.25
C ALA A 93 4.81 -0.54 29.10
N GLU A 94 5.07 0.25 28.07
CA GLU A 94 4.16 0.40 26.91
C GLU A 94 4.58 -0.47 25.71
N ASN A 95 5.73 -1.17 25.81
CA ASN A 95 6.26 -1.94 24.68
C ASN A 95 5.97 -3.43 24.85
N VAL A 96 5.88 -4.12 23.72
CA VAL A 96 5.86 -5.57 23.61
C VAL A 96 7.27 -6.05 23.28
N LEU A 97 7.85 -6.86 24.14
CA LEU A 97 9.15 -7.48 23.92
C LEU A 97 8.93 -8.90 23.41
N VAL A 98 9.34 -9.17 22.19
CA VAL A 98 9.31 -10.51 21.60
C VAL A 98 10.73 -11.08 21.62
N THR A 99 10.91 -12.21 22.28
CA THR A 99 12.21 -12.86 22.46
C THR A 99 12.30 -14.08 21.56
N ALA A 100 13.34 -14.14 20.74
CA ALA A 100 13.65 -15.27 19.88
C ALA A 100 14.38 -16.38 20.66
N PRO A 101 14.40 -17.64 20.18
CA PRO A 101 15.19 -18.73 20.78
C PRO A 101 16.68 -18.42 20.90
N SER A 102 17.22 -17.56 20.04
CA SER A 102 18.60 -17.07 20.11
C SER A 102 18.86 -16.13 21.29
N GLY A 103 17.81 -15.63 21.93
CA GLY A 103 17.86 -14.60 22.96
C GLY A 103 17.82 -13.17 22.39
N ALA A 104 17.73 -13.00 21.08
CA ALA A 104 17.49 -11.70 20.46
C ALA A 104 16.10 -11.19 20.84
N VAL A 105 15.98 -9.85 21.02
CA VAL A 105 14.73 -9.23 21.42
C VAL A 105 14.29 -8.21 20.35
N LEU A 106 13.07 -8.39 19.83
CA LEU A 106 12.37 -7.42 19.03
C LEU A 106 11.48 -6.58 19.95
N THR A 107 11.67 -5.27 19.96
CA THR A 107 10.83 -4.33 20.73
C THR A 107 9.79 -3.74 19.80
N LEU A 108 8.52 -3.98 20.10
CA LEU A 108 7.37 -3.47 19.36
C LEU A 108 6.67 -2.40 20.21
N THR A 109 6.46 -1.25 19.62
CA THR A 109 5.72 -0.13 20.23
C THR A 109 4.33 -0.09 19.62
N PRO A 110 3.24 -0.13 20.41
CA PRO A 110 1.89 0.09 19.92
C PRO A 110 1.72 1.49 19.38
N GLU A 111 1.27 1.63 18.13
CA GLU A 111 1.05 2.91 17.45
C GLU A 111 -0.21 2.81 16.56
N GLU A 112 -1.24 3.60 16.85
CA GLU A 112 -2.43 3.74 16.00
C GLU A 112 -3.05 2.39 15.55
N GLY A 113 -3.17 1.42 16.45
CA GLY A 113 -3.71 0.08 16.15
C GLY A 113 -2.70 -0.92 15.61
N ALA A 114 -1.48 -0.49 15.28
CA ALA A 114 -0.38 -1.35 14.83
C ALA A 114 0.64 -1.62 15.93
N LEU A 115 1.53 -2.58 15.69
CA LEU A 115 2.77 -2.81 16.45
C LEU A 115 3.96 -2.45 15.56
N CYS A 116 4.76 -1.47 15.98
CA CYS A 116 5.89 -0.99 15.18
C CYS A 116 7.23 -1.31 15.85
N ALA A 117 8.16 -1.92 15.10
CA ALA A 117 9.55 -2.04 15.52
C ALA A 117 10.45 -1.14 14.69
N ARG A 118 11.40 -0.46 15.33
CA ARG A 118 12.40 0.37 14.67
C ARG A 118 13.79 -0.13 15.01
N GLN A 119 14.49 -0.63 14.02
CA GLN A 119 15.88 -1.08 14.19
C GLN A 119 16.66 -0.99 12.89
N GLN A 120 17.94 -0.64 12.98
CA GLN A 120 18.88 -0.52 11.85
C GLN A 120 18.40 0.41 10.70
N GLY A 121 17.60 1.45 11.01
CA GLY A 121 17.03 2.33 9.97
C GLY A 121 15.76 1.77 9.31
N ALA A 122 15.37 0.55 9.67
CA ALA A 122 14.11 -0.04 9.20
C ALA A 122 12.99 0.16 10.23
N THR A 123 11.78 0.33 9.74
CA THR A 123 10.54 0.26 10.52
C THR A 123 9.72 -0.92 10.00
N LEU A 124 9.45 -1.90 10.87
CA LEU A 124 8.51 -2.97 10.61
C LEU A 124 7.16 -2.58 11.18
N ARG A 125 6.11 -2.71 10.40
CA ARG A 125 4.74 -2.41 10.82
C ARG A 125 3.90 -3.67 10.77
N PHE A 126 3.41 -4.10 11.94
CA PHE A 126 2.51 -5.23 12.08
C PHE A 126 1.11 -4.72 12.36
N VAL A 127 0.14 -5.21 11.62
CA VAL A 127 -1.28 -4.89 11.76
C VAL A 127 -2.11 -6.12 12.06
N ARG A 128 -3.37 -5.96 12.40
CA ARG A 128 -4.27 -7.09 12.50
C ARG A 128 -4.51 -7.70 11.11
N PRO A 129 -4.73 -9.04 11.02
CA PRO A 129 -4.93 -9.70 9.72
C PRO A 129 -6.04 -9.06 8.87
N GLU A 130 -7.09 -8.57 9.50
CA GLU A 130 -8.18 -7.87 8.84
C GLU A 130 -7.81 -6.48 8.30
N GLU A 131 -6.74 -5.88 8.79
CA GLU A 131 -6.22 -4.57 8.39
C GLU A 131 -5.09 -4.70 7.35
N ALA A 132 -4.44 -5.88 7.27
CA ALA A 132 -3.36 -6.15 6.33
C ALA A 132 -3.87 -6.34 4.88
N ALA A 133 -5.14 -6.69 4.72
CA ALA A 133 -5.69 -6.85 3.39
C ALA A 133 -5.80 -5.50 2.68
N PRO A 134 -5.31 -5.37 1.44
CA PRO A 134 -5.51 -4.15 0.68
C PRO A 134 -7.02 -3.87 0.55
N ALA A 135 -7.40 -2.59 0.59
CA ALA A 135 -8.80 -2.21 0.49
C ALA A 135 -9.42 -2.77 -0.81
N ALA A 136 -10.59 -3.38 -0.69
CA ALA A 136 -11.24 -4.06 -1.80
C ALA A 136 -11.50 -3.10 -2.98
N ILE A 137 -11.41 -3.64 -4.19
CA ILE A 137 -11.74 -2.91 -5.42
C ILE A 137 -13.25 -2.81 -5.55
N ARG A 138 -13.75 -1.62 -5.84
CA ARG A 138 -15.17 -1.35 -6.10
C ARG A 138 -15.57 -1.88 -7.48
N ALA A 139 -16.25 -3.02 -7.51
CA ALA A 139 -16.76 -3.61 -8.75
C ALA A 139 -17.96 -2.87 -9.34
N ASP A 140 -18.61 -2.01 -8.57
CA ASP A 140 -19.78 -1.21 -8.93
C ASP A 140 -19.45 0.24 -9.32
N ALA A 141 -18.17 0.60 -9.41
CA ALA A 141 -17.75 1.95 -9.73
C ALA A 141 -18.30 2.40 -11.09
N THR A 142 -18.75 3.65 -11.15
CA THR A 142 -19.30 4.31 -12.34
C THR A 142 -18.34 5.37 -12.87
N LEU A 143 -18.56 5.89 -14.08
CA LEU A 143 -17.74 6.99 -14.62
C LEU A 143 -17.76 8.23 -13.74
N GLU A 144 -18.86 8.47 -13.04
CA GLU A 144 -19.02 9.61 -12.14
C GLU A 144 -18.12 9.48 -10.89
N ASP A 145 -17.89 8.25 -10.44
CA ASP A 145 -16.97 7.98 -9.31
C ASP A 145 -15.51 8.27 -9.66
N PHE A 146 -15.11 8.08 -10.92
CA PHE A 146 -13.75 8.40 -11.39
C PHE A 146 -13.56 9.90 -11.66
N ALA A 147 -14.64 10.64 -11.90
CA ALA A 147 -14.55 12.05 -12.33
C ALA A 147 -13.80 12.93 -11.31
N GLY A 148 -12.96 13.83 -11.82
CA GLY A 148 -12.18 14.79 -11.03
C GLY A 148 -10.69 14.71 -11.29
N SER A 149 -9.93 15.41 -10.45
CA SER A 149 -8.47 15.46 -10.50
C SER A 149 -7.87 14.51 -9.46
N TRP A 150 -6.84 13.79 -9.86
CA TRP A 150 -6.16 12.79 -9.07
C TRP A 150 -4.65 13.01 -9.10
N THR A 151 -3.98 12.84 -7.96
CA THR A 151 -2.52 12.99 -7.84
C THR A 151 -1.92 11.68 -7.38
N ALA A 152 -0.90 11.19 -8.06
CA ALA A 152 -0.20 9.99 -7.65
C ALA A 152 0.55 10.22 -6.34
N VAL A 153 0.47 9.27 -5.43
CA VAL A 153 1.13 9.28 -4.13
C VAL A 153 2.23 8.23 -4.05
N SER A 154 2.04 7.10 -4.73
CA SER A 154 3.03 6.01 -4.78
C SER A 154 2.92 5.22 -6.07
N ALA A 155 3.92 4.42 -6.35
CA ALA A 155 3.91 3.39 -7.39
C ALA A 155 4.53 2.10 -6.84
N ASP A 156 3.89 0.98 -7.14
CA ASP A 156 4.37 -0.35 -6.83
C ASP A 156 4.84 -1.08 -8.10
N MET A 157 5.97 -1.76 -8.00
CA MET A 157 6.50 -2.66 -9.03
C MET A 157 6.85 -4.00 -8.39
N GLY A 158 5.91 -4.94 -8.42
CA GLY A 158 6.12 -6.29 -7.93
C GLY A 158 6.29 -6.38 -6.41
N GLY A 159 5.53 -5.59 -5.65
CA GLY A 159 5.57 -5.54 -4.18
C GLY A 159 6.62 -4.58 -3.61
N VAL A 160 7.25 -3.77 -4.46
CA VAL A 160 8.13 -2.68 -4.01
C VAL A 160 7.41 -1.36 -4.24
N GLU A 161 6.82 -0.82 -3.18
CA GLU A 161 6.17 0.48 -3.21
C GLU A 161 7.20 1.61 -3.01
N MET A 162 7.13 2.59 -3.88
CA MET A 162 7.98 3.78 -3.87
C MET A 162 7.10 5.03 -3.88
N THR A 163 7.42 6.00 -3.04
CA THR A 163 6.74 7.31 -3.10
C THR A 163 7.11 8.05 -4.38
N THR A 164 6.25 8.95 -4.83
CA THR A 164 6.53 9.80 -6.01
C THR A 164 7.79 10.63 -5.85
N ASP A 165 8.12 11.06 -4.62
CA ASP A 165 9.35 11.78 -4.30
C ASP A 165 10.60 10.95 -4.55
N MET A 166 10.59 9.65 -4.20
CA MET A 166 11.70 8.75 -4.47
C MET A 166 11.91 8.51 -5.96
N LEU A 167 10.82 8.34 -6.68
CA LEU A 167 10.85 8.14 -8.12
C LEU A 167 11.30 9.41 -8.87
N GLY A 168 11.21 10.59 -8.22
CA GLY A 168 11.40 11.87 -8.88
C GLY A 168 10.46 12.04 -10.07
N MET A 169 9.34 11.32 -10.04
CA MET A 169 8.33 11.29 -11.10
C MET A 169 6.96 11.56 -10.48
N TYR A 170 6.34 12.64 -10.92
CA TYR A 170 5.02 13.05 -10.47
C TYR A 170 4.01 12.78 -11.55
N MET A 171 2.90 12.20 -11.17
CA MET A 171 1.84 11.85 -12.10
C MET A 171 0.51 12.44 -11.60
N SER A 172 -0.29 12.98 -12.52
CA SER A 172 -1.66 13.38 -12.22
C SER A 172 -2.60 12.97 -13.34
N ALA A 173 -3.86 12.70 -12.98
CA ALA A 173 -4.90 12.34 -13.92
C ALA A 173 -6.11 13.25 -13.73
N ASP A 174 -6.60 13.86 -14.81
CA ASP A 174 -7.91 14.53 -14.85
C ASP A 174 -8.87 13.66 -15.64
N ILE A 175 -10.02 13.34 -15.05
CA ILE A 175 -11.03 12.45 -15.63
C ILE A 175 -12.36 13.18 -15.75
N GLU A 176 -12.88 13.30 -16.98
CA GLU A 176 -14.20 13.84 -17.29
C GLU A 176 -15.00 12.81 -18.11
N GLY A 177 -15.97 12.14 -17.46
CA GLY A 177 -16.68 11.03 -18.09
C GLY A 177 -15.71 9.92 -18.47
N ASN A 178 -15.52 9.66 -19.77
CA ASN A 178 -14.56 8.67 -20.27
C ASN A 178 -13.26 9.28 -20.85
N ALA A 179 -13.12 10.60 -20.80
CA ALA A 179 -11.89 11.28 -21.20
C ALA A 179 -10.92 11.35 -20.02
N ILE A 180 -9.66 11.00 -20.27
CA ILE A 180 -8.60 10.96 -19.27
C ILE A 180 -7.42 11.76 -19.78
N THR A 181 -6.99 12.77 -19.04
CA THR A 181 -5.75 13.49 -19.30
C THR A 181 -4.73 13.08 -18.25
N LEU A 182 -3.72 12.32 -18.64
CA LEU A 182 -2.62 11.88 -17.78
C LEU A 182 -1.40 12.77 -18.01
N ARG A 183 -0.90 13.38 -16.94
CA ARG A 183 0.31 14.22 -16.97
C ARG A 183 1.41 13.53 -16.18
N ILE A 184 2.59 13.50 -16.75
CA ILE A 184 3.79 12.97 -16.09
C ILE A 184 4.85 14.08 -16.09
N ALA A 185 5.42 14.38 -14.96
CA ALA A 185 6.51 15.33 -14.79
C ALA A 185 7.70 14.65 -14.13
N ALA A 186 8.89 14.93 -14.64
CA ALA A 186 10.14 14.61 -13.95
C ALA A 186 10.55 15.82 -13.09
N GLY A 187 10.78 15.60 -11.80
CA GLY A 187 11.07 16.67 -10.84
C GLY A 187 9.84 17.17 -10.09
N ASP A 188 10.05 17.88 -9.00
CA ASP A 188 9.01 18.35 -8.08
C ASP A 188 8.04 19.34 -8.78
N PRO A 189 6.74 19.06 -8.85
CA PRO A 189 5.75 19.97 -9.43
C PRO A 189 5.63 21.29 -8.66
N ALA A 190 6.02 21.34 -7.39
CA ALA A 190 6.08 22.59 -6.61
C ALA A 190 7.12 23.58 -7.18
N ASN A 191 8.06 23.11 -7.99
CA ASN A 191 9.06 23.95 -8.65
C ASN A 191 8.65 24.43 -10.05
N GLU A 192 7.35 24.44 -10.37
CA GLU A 192 6.78 24.90 -11.65
C GLU A 192 7.38 24.17 -12.89
N THR A 193 7.90 22.97 -12.71
CA THR A 193 8.43 22.18 -13.82
C THR A 193 7.26 21.76 -14.73
N PRO A 194 7.25 22.14 -16.01
CA PRO A 194 6.18 21.72 -16.91
C PRO A 194 6.18 20.20 -17.04
N PRO A 195 5.00 19.56 -17.22
CA PRO A 195 4.93 18.13 -17.41
C PRO A 195 5.80 17.71 -18.60
N SER A 196 6.58 16.64 -18.40
CA SER A 196 7.42 16.06 -19.46
C SER A 196 6.57 15.36 -20.54
N SER A 197 5.37 14.92 -20.16
CA SER A 197 4.37 14.43 -21.11
C SER A 197 2.94 14.75 -20.65
N VAL A 198 2.06 14.99 -21.62
CA VAL A 198 0.62 15.12 -21.45
C VAL A 198 -0.02 14.17 -22.45
N ASN A 199 -0.75 13.18 -21.95
CA ASN A 199 -1.38 12.18 -22.79
C ASN A 199 -2.89 12.23 -22.58
N GLU A 200 -3.63 12.29 -23.68
CA GLU A 200 -5.09 12.28 -23.69
C GLU A 200 -5.59 10.91 -24.15
N TYR A 201 -6.47 10.32 -23.37
CA TYR A 201 -7.02 9.00 -23.62
C TYR A 201 -8.54 9.03 -23.57
N THR A 202 -9.13 8.02 -24.20
CA THR A 202 -10.54 7.68 -24.02
C THR A 202 -10.62 6.27 -23.46
N GLY A 203 -11.25 6.16 -22.28
CA GLY A 203 -11.44 4.88 -21.62
C GLY A 203 -12.80 4.25 -21.89
N ALA A 204 -12.95 2.99 -21.59
CA ALA A 204 -14.22 2.27 -21.54
C ALA A 204 -14.43 1.72 -20.12
N LEU A 205 -15.64 1.88 -19.57
CA LEU A 205 -15.99 1.32 -18.27
C LEU A 205 -16.41 -0.16 -18.46
N GLU A 206 -15.66 -1.07 -17.85
CA GLU A 206 -15.90 -2.51 -17.90
C GLU A 206 -15.75 -3.10 -16.49
N GLY A 207 -16.83 -3.65 -15.90
CA GLY A 207 -16.80 -4.31 -14.60
C GLY A 207 -16.28 -3.43 -13.45
N GLY A 208 -16.66 -2.15 -13.40
CA GLY A 208 -16.21 -1.19 -12.38
C GLY A 208 -14.78 -0.66 -12.60
N ALA A 209 -14.11 -1.04 -13.69
CA ALA A 209 -12.80 -0.52 -14.07
C ALA A 209 -12.89 0.38 -15.30
N LEU A 210 -12.13 1.49 -15.32
CA LEU A 210 -11.98 2.34 -16.49
C LEU A 210 -10.73 1.92 -17.26
N ILE A 211 -10.92 1.35 -18.44
CA ILE A 211 -9.87 0.69 -19.24
C ILE A 211 -9.52 1.56 -20.45
N VAL A 212 -8.25 1.86 -20.59
CA VAL A 212 -7.65 2.53 -21.76
C VAL A 212 -6.83 1.52 -22.55
N LYS A 213 -7.07 1.44 -23.85
CA LYS A 213 -6.27 0.62 -24.78
C LYS A 213 -5.75 1.52 -25.90
N THR A 214 -4.43 1.65 -25.96
CA THR A 214 -3.76 2.43 -27.00
C THR A 214 -2.91 1.50 -27.86
N LYS A 215 -3.08 1.57 -29.17
CA LYS A 215 -2.15 0.89 -30.07
C LYS A 215 -0.87 1.73 -30.17
N LEU A 216 0.24 1.15 -29.79
CA LEU A 216 1.56 1.72 -30.04
C LEU A 216 2.03 1.22 -31.39
N GLU A 217 2.37 2.13 -32.29
CA GLU A 217 3.12 1.80 -33.51
C GLU A 217 4.58 1.54 -33.06
N ALA A 218 4.93 0.29 -32.89
CA ALA A 218 6.29 -0.12 -32.57
C ALA A 218 6.95 -0.66 -33.82
N THR A 219 8.01 0.02 -34.29
CA THR A 219 8.86 -0.51 -35.34
C THR A 219 9.78 -1.58 -34.73
N THR A 220 9.54 -2.82 -35.04
CA THR A 220 10.43 -3.93 -34.64
C THR A 220 11.46 -4.18 -35.75
N TYR A 221 12.68 -4.50 -35.32
CA TYR A 221 13.78 -4.83 -36.22
C TYR A 221 14.20 -6.28 -36.02
N GLU A 222 14.33 -7.02 -37.09
CA GLU A 222 14.82 -8.39 -37.06
C GLU A 222 16.17 -8.51 -37.78
N MET A 223 17.08 -9.30 -37.22
CA MET A 223 18.30 -9.69 -37.91
C MET A 223 18.01 -10.74 -38.97
N ARG A 224 18.24 -10.40 -40.21
CA ARG A 224 18.21 -11.36 -41.34
C ARG A 224 19.62 -11.53 -41.94
N GLY A 225 20.33 -12.52 -41.42
CA GLY A 225 21.76 -12.66 -41.68
C GLY A 225 22.53 -11.56 -40.91
N ASP A 226 23.33 -10.76 -41.60
CA ASP A 226 24.10 -9.63 -41.02
C ASP A 226 23.40 -8.28 -41.19
N GLU A 227 22.16 -8.27 -41.67
CA GLU A 227 21.38 -7.07 -41.97
C GLU A 227 20.23 -6.91 -40.98
N LEU A 228 20.08 -5.70 -40.38
CA LEU A 228 18.97 -5.33 -39.54
C LEU A 228 17.82 -4.86 -40.44
N VAL A 229 16.75 -5.63 -40.51
CA VAL A 229 15.59 -5.34 -41.35
C VAL A 229 14.41 -4.93 -40.51
N GLU A 230 13.76 -3.86 -40.90
CA GLU A 230 12.51 -3.43 -40.28
C GLU A 230 11.42 -4.49 -40.53
N SER A 231 10.85 -5.05 -39.47
CA SER A 231 9.75 -6.00 -39.56
C SER A 231 8.42 -5.30 -39.44
N GLU A 232 7.42 -5.78 -40.18
CA GLU A 232 6.06 -5.26 -40.09
C GLU A 232 5.48 -5.45 -38.68
N ASP A 233 4.91 -4.42 -38.20
CA ASP A 233 4.35 -4.09 -36.94
C ASP A 233 3.44 -5.17 -36.32
N ALA A 234 3.90 -5.83 -35.30
CA ALA A 234 2.99 -6.47 -34.35
C ALA A 234 2.57 -5.38 -33.33
N GLY A 235 1.52 -4.61 -33.67
CA GLY A 235 1.05 -3.50 -32.83
C GLY A 235 0.92 -3.90 -31.37
N VAL A 236 1.83 -3.37 -30.55
CA VAL A 236 1.79 -3.57 -29.09
C VAL A 236 0.62 -2.74 -28.56
N THR A 237 -0.29 -3.38 -27.84
CA THR A 237 -1.37 -2.66 -27.16
C THR A 237 -0.87 -2.25 -25.79
N ASP A 238 -0.69 -0.96 -25.58
CA ASP A 238 -0.51 -0.39 -24.25
C ASP A 238 -1.87 -0.33 -23.55
N GLN A 239 -1.98 -0.94 -22.38
CA GLN A 239 -3.21 -0.96 -21.60
C GLN A 239 -2.96 -0.34 -20.23
N LYS A 240 -3.82 0.59 -19.86
CA LYS A 240 -3.93 1.14 -18.51
C LYS A 240 -5.31 0.81 -17.97
N THR A 241 -5.36 0.33 -16.74
CA THR A 241 -6.62 -0.03 -16.06
C THR A 241 -6.72 0.75 -14.77
N PHE A 242 -7.70 1.63 -14.67
CA PHE A 242 -7.98 2.39 -13.46
C PHE A 242 -9.08 1.71 -12.67
N ARG A 243 -8.87 1.53 -11.37
CA ARG A 243 -9.81 0.95 -10.43
C ARG A 243 -9.93 1.82 -9.20
N LEU A 244 -11.13 1.92 -8.64
CA LEU A 244 -11.35 2.58 -7.36
C LEU A 244 -11.37 1.54 -6.24
N ARG A 245 -10.73 1.89 -5.14
CA ARG A 245 -10.74 1.11 -3.90
C ARG A 245 -11.86 1.62 -2.98
N GLU A 246 -12.25 0.81 -2.02
CA GLU A 246 -13.29 1.18 -1.04
C GLU A 246 -12.83 2.30 -0.10
N ASP A 247 -11.52 2.47 0.11
CA ASP A 247 -10.93 3.57 0.87
C ASP A 247 -10.87 4.91 0.13
N GLY A 248 -11.35 4.95 -1.12
CA GLY A 248 -11.42 6.15 -1.95
C GLY A 248 -10.18 6.45 -2.77
N LEU A 249 -9.15 5.64 -2.69
CA LEU A 249 -7.99 5.73 -3.57
C LEU A 249 -8.30 5.15 -4.96
N MET A 250 -7.54 5.59 -5.96
CA MET A 250 -7.59 5.04 -7.32
C MET A 250 -6.25 4.38 -7.64
N VAL A 251 -6.30 3.17 -8.16
CA VAL A 251 -5.11 2.45 -8.63
C VAL A 251 -5.15 2.35 -10.15
N MET A 252 -4.05 2.76 -10.80
CA MET A 252 -3.83 2.57 -12.22
C MET A 252 -2.80 1.46 -12.42
N THR A 253 -3.23 0.33 -12.93
CA THR A 253 -2.33 -0.73 -13.40
C THR A 253 -1.86 -0.40 -14.81
N TRP A 254 -0.55 -0.28 -14.98
CA TRP A 254 0.10 -0.08 -16.27
C TRP A 254 0.97 -1.28 -16.61
N ALA A 255 0.61 -2.01 -17.66
CA ALA A 255 1.43 -3.09 -18.19
C ALA A 255 2.66 -2.50 -18.91
N VAL A 256 3.83 -2.59 -18.26
CA VAL A 256 5.11 -2.09 -18.81
C VAL A 256 5.69 -3.08 -19.83
N SER A 257 5.49 -4.39 -19.57
CA SER A 257 5.86 -5.48 -20.48
C SER A 257 4.91 -6.67 -20.27
N SER A 258 5.16 -7.80 -20.96
CA SER A 258 4.37 -9.03 -20.76
C SER A 258 4.45 -9.58 -19.34
N ASP A 259 5.54 -9.31 -18.64
CA ASP A 259 5.86 -9.93 -17.36
C ASP A 259 6.05 -8.89 -16.22
N LEU A 260 5.86 -7.60 -16.53
CA LEU A 260 6.02 -6.51 -15.58
C LEU A 260 4.86 -5.53 -15.69
N SER A 261 4.17 -5.33 -14.59
CA SER A 261 3.20 -4.25 -14.39
C SER A 261 3.69 -3.30 -13.31
N MET A 262 3.21 -2.07 -13.39
CA MET A 262 3.38 -1.07 -12.37
C MET A 262 1.98 -0.62 -11.92
N ASP A 263 1.74 -0.64 -10.63
CA ASP A 263 0.52 -0.10 -10.04
C ASP A 263 0.82 1.27 -9.45
N VAL A 264 0.11 2.28 -9.92
CA VAL A 264 0.24 3.67 -9.42
C VAL A 264 -0.99 4.01 -8.62
N THR A 265 -0.78 4.37 -7.36
CA THR A 265 -1.85 4.77 -6.44
C THR A 265 -2.03 6.28 -6.47
N PHE A 266 -3.28 6.71 -6.62
CA PHE A 266 -3.67 8.12 -6.68
C PHE A 266 -4.63 8.45 -5.55
N GLU A 267 -4.47 9.63 -4.98
CA GLU A 267 -5.45 10.27 -4.13
C GLU A 267 -6.21 11.36 -4.89
N ARG A 268 -7.42 11.69 -4.46
CA ARG A 268 -8.20 12.76 -5.05
C ARG A 268 -7.58 14.11 -4.68
N ALA A 269 -7.26 14.92 -5.67
CA ALA A 269 -6.74 16.27 -5.44
C ALA A 269 -7.77 17.11 -4.66
N ALA A 270 -7.29 17.89 -3.68
CA ALA A 270 -8.10 18.70 -2.79
C ALA A 270 -8.76 19.93 -3.49
#